data_eba371eba9d05de429cadc141641bac6
#
_entry.id   eba371eba9d05de429cadc141641bac6
#
_cell.length_a   1.000
_cell.length_b   1.000
_cell.length_c   1.000
_cell.angle_alpha   90.00
_cell.angle_beta   90.00
_cell.angle_gamma   90.00
#
_symmetry.space_group_name_H-M   'P 1'
#
loop_
_entity.id
_entity.type
_entity.pdbx_description
1 polymer ?
#
loop_
_entity_poly.entity_id
_entity_poly.type
_entity_poly.pdbx_seq_one_letter_code
_entity_poly.pdbx_strand_id
1 'polypeptide(L)'
;MVAMWFADIGEGIAWSVAAVWALFATVVLAMRRTALGSLVPAAVRTPVLVGAGATSGLLVAQAAVVDHVADERVPGLADRDVWLWFVDHRNAPVTFVMKGVSVVADTPGMAVLAIVAAAVLWRGRRRPEAAVVLAATIGAVLLIDGFKRLYGRVRPPTAEQLMIETNPALPSGHALGSIVVLGVLAAVVLLATHRTLLRVAAVSVAALGVLTIGVSRLYLGVHWLTDVVTGWFLGGAWLAVCVTTLCVLSRRRSASMIAAQACSVGQVGAQQAAVGRAQPAA
;
A
#
# COMPACT_ATOMS: atom_id res chain seq x y z
N MET A 1 8.66 -26.00 -16.93
CA MET A 1 7.82 -24.97 -17.54
C MET A 1 7.68 -23.74 -16.64
N VAL A 2 7.16 -23.84 -15.41
CA VAL A 2 7.06 -22.70 -14.46
C VAL A 2 8.43 -22.02 -14.20
N ALA A 3 9.51 -22.80 -14.07
CA ALA A 3 10.86 -22.26 -13.85
C ALA A 3 11.43 -21.50 -15.07
N MET A 4 11.09 -21.88 -16.29
CA MET A 4 11.48 -21.13 -17.51
C MET A 4 10.71 -19.82 -17.64
N TRP A 5 9.43 -19.82 -17.30
CA TRP A 5 8.61 -18.60 -17.29
C TRP A 5 9.14 -17.57 -16.29
N PHE A 6 9.53 -17.99 -15.06
CA PHE A 6 10.19 -17.11 -14.11
C PHE A 6 11.58 -16.64 -14.59
N ALA A 7 12.26 -17.39 -15.46
CA ALA A 7 13.54 -16.98 -16.03
C ALA A 7 13.38 -15.87 -17.10
N ASP A 8 12.44 -16.00 -18.03
CA ASP A 8 12.21 -15.01 -19.12
C ASP A 8 11.61 -13.69 -18.59
N ILE A 9 10.61 -13.77 -17.69
CA ILE A 9 10.13 -12.57 -16.98
C ILE A 9 11.24 -12.03 -16.07
N GLY A 10 12.05 -12.92 -15.47
CA GLY A 10 13.10 -12.56 -14.53
C GLY A 10 14.14 -11.61 -15.13
N GLU A 11 14.54 -11.79 -16.36
CA GLU A 11 15.54 -10.91 -17.01
C GLU A 11 14.97 -9.51 -17.30
N GLY A 12 13.81 -9.40 -17.93
CA GLY A 12 13.17 -8.11 -18.22
C GLY A 12 12.81 -7.32 -16.95
N ILE A 13 12.23 -8.00 -15.95
CA ILE A 13 11.92 -7.39 -14.64
C ILE A 13 13.22 -7.04 -13.90
N ALA A 14 14.23 -7.90 -13.89
CA ALA A 14 15.50 -7.62 -13.22
C ALA A 14 16.20 -6.38 -13.80
N TRP A 15 16.25 -6.23 -15.10
CA TRP A 15 16.81 -5.04 -15.77
C TRP A 15 15.96 -3.79 -15.50
N SER A 16 14.64 -3.90 -15.52
CA SER A 16 13.73 -2.79 -15.23
C SER A 16 13.85 -2.35 -13.76
N VAL A 17 13.89 -3.30 -12.82
CA VAL A 17 14.11 -3.04 -11.40
C VAL A 17 15.48 -2.46 -11.16
N ALA A 18 16.54 -2.99 -11.79
CA ALA A 18 17.91 -2.46 -11.68
C ALA A 18 18.00 -1.02 -12.22
N ALA A 19 17.38 -0.72 -13.36
CA ALA A 19 17.33 0.62 -13.94
C ALA A 19 16.60 1.62 -13.02
N VAL A 20 15.48 1.21 -12.40
CA VAL A 20 14.76 2.04 -11.43
C VAL A 20 15.55 2.25 -10.16
N TRP A 21 16.23 1.22 -9.63
CA TRP A 21 17.10 1.37 -8.49
C TRP A 21 18.31 2.24 -8.79
N ALA A 22 18.90 2.14 -9.99
CA ALA A 22 19.98 3.01 -10.44
C ALA A 22 19.50 4.47 -10.57
N LEU A 23 18.32 4.69 -11.18
CA LEU A 23 17.69 6.01 -11.27
C LEU A 23 17.35 6.55 -9.87
N PHE A 24 16.76 5.73 -9.01
CA PHE A 24 16.47 6.08 -7.62
C PHE A 24 17.73 6.43 -6.83
N ALA A 25 18.78 5.61 -6.92
CA ALA A 25 20.07 5.90 -6.28
C ALA A 25 20.68 7.21 -6.81
N THR A 26 20.59 7.44 -8.12
CA THR A 26 21.07 8.69 -8.76
C THR A 26 20.27 9.89 -8.27
N VAL A 27 18.94 9.79 -8.19
CA VAL A 27 18.06 10.85 -7.65
C VAL A 27 18.37 11.10 -6.17
N VAL A 28 18.55 10.04 -5.36
CA VAL A 28 18.94 10.17 -3.94
C VAL A 28 20.28 10.86 -3.78
N LEU A 29 21.27 10.48 -4.60
CA LEU A 29 22.60 11.11 -4.60
C LEU A 29 22.54 12.56 -5.08
N ALA A 30 21.79 12.85 -6.13
CA ALA A 30 21.55 14.19 -6.63
C ALA A 30 20.84 15.06 -5.59
N MET A 31 19.78 14.55 -4.94
CA MET A 31 19.09 15.27 -3.85
C MET A 31 19.97 15.49 -2.61
N ARG A 32 21.00 14.66 -2.38
CA ARG A 32 21.98 14.90 -1.30
C ARG A 32 22.98 16.00 -1.66
N ARG A 33 23.23 16.23 -2.95
CA ARG A 33 24.31 17.11 -3.45
C ARG A 33 23.83 18.41 -4.08
N THR A 34 22.53 18.57 -4.34
CA THR A 34 21.96 19.74 -5.06
C THR A 34 21.06 20.59 -4.18
N ALA A 35 20.77 21.81 -4.63
CA ALA A 35 19.80 22.71 -4.02
C ALA A 35 18.40 22.13 -3.89
N LEU A 36 18.03 21.15 -4.73
CA LEU A 36 16.74 20.44 -4.62
C LEU A 36 16.60 19.71 -3.26
N GLY A 37 17.69 19.22 -2.70
CA GLY A 37 17.71 18.60 -1.38
C GLY A 37 17.42 19.57 -0.23
N SER A 38 17.63 20.87 -0.42
CA SER A 38 17.31 21.89 0.57
C SER A 38 15.81 22.21 0.63
N LEU A 39 15.06 21.93 -0.43
CA LEU A 39 13.60 22.12 -0.47
C LEU A 39 12.84 21.12 0.41
N VAL A 40 13.43 19.97 0.73
CA VAL A 40 12.82 18.94 1.60
C VAL A 40 13.47 19.02 2.98
N PRO A 41 12.74 19.36 4.05
CA PRO A 41 13.28 19.41 5.40
C PRO A 41 13.99 18.08 5.78
N ALA A 42 15.16 18.16 6.42
CA ALA A 42 15.98 16.98 6.75
C ALA A 42 15.18 15.90 7.51
N ALA A 43 14.28 16.33 8.40
CA ALA A 43 13.43 15.44 9.21
C ALA A 43 12.54 14.52 8.38
N VAL A 44 12.10 14.93 7.18
CA VAL A 44 11.17 14.16 6.33
C VAL A 44 11.82 13.59 5.08
N ARG A 45 13.10 13.92 4.82
CA ARG A 45 13.83 13.50 3.63
C ARG A 45 13.87 11.97 3.45
N THR A 46 14.25 11.24 4.50
CA THR A 46 14.33 9.77 4.45
C THR A 46 13.01 9.10 4.08
N PRO A 47 11.86 9.37 4.76
CA PRO A 47 10.62 8.73 4.36
C PRO A 47 10.18 9.11 2.94
N VAL A 48 10.42 10.35 2.48
CA VAL A 48 10.10 10.77 1.11
C VAL A 48 10.93 9.99 0.09
N LEU A 49 12.24 9.85 0.31
CA LEU A 49 13.12 9.13 -0.60
C LEU A 49 12.79 7.63 -0.65
N VAL A 50 12.60 7.00 0.50
CA VAL A 50 12.21 5.58 0.58
C VAL A 50 10.86 5.35 -0.07
N GLY A 51 9.88 6.21 0.21
CA GLY A 51 8.55 6.12 -0.38
C GLY A 51 8.56 6.32 -1.90
N ALA A 52 9.30 7.30 -2.40
CA ALA A 52 9.45 7.54 -3.84
C ALA A 52 10.08 6.32 -4.53
N GLY A 53 11.14 5.73 -3.94
CA GLY A 53 11.78 4.53 -4.48
C GLY A 53 10.86 3.31 -4.48
N ALA A 54 10.15 3.08 -3.39
CA ALA A 54 9.18 1.99 -3.31
C ALA A 54 8.05 2.16 -4.35
N THR A 55 7.48 3.36 -4.46
CA THR A 55 6.44 3.67 -5.44
C THR A 55 6.96 3.44 -6.87
N SER A 56 8.13 3.98 -7.21
CA SER A 56 8.71 3.85 -8.55
C SER A 56 9.02 2.38 -8.89
N GLY A 57 9.62 1.63 -7.95
CA GLY A 57 9.92 0.21 -8.15
C GLY A 57 8.67 -0.63 -8.40
N LEU A 58 7.61 -0.40 -7.62
CA LEU A 58 6.34 -1.10 -7.79
C LEU A 58 5.61 -0.73 -9.09
N LEU A 59 5.68 0.54 -9.51
CA LEU A 59 5.09 0.95 -10.80
C LEU A 59 5.83 0.37 -11.99
N VAL A 60 7.16 0.19 -11.91
CA VAL A 60 7.91 -0.50 -12.97
C VAL A 60 7.59 -1.99 -12.99
N ALA A 61 7.53 -2.66 -11.84
CA ALA A 61 7.10 -4.05 -11.77
C ALA A 61 5.67 -4.21 -12.33
N GLN A 62 4.78 -3.27 -12.00
CA GLN A 62 3.43 -3.18 -12.58
C GLN A 62 3.46 -3.06 -14.10
N ALA A 63 4.27 -2.12 -14.63
CA ALA A 63 4.37 -1.91 -16.07
C ALA A 63 4.90 -3.15 -16.81
N ALA A 64 5.90 -3.82 -16.24
CA ALA A 64 6.45 -5.05 -16.81
C ALA A 64 5.43 -6.19 -16.88
N VAL A 65 4.61 -6.38 -15.83
CA VAL A 65 3.53 -7.40 -15.87
C VAL A 65 2.45 -7.03 -16.89
N VAL A 66 2.08 -5.74 -16.96
CA VAL A 66 1.06 -5.28 -17.90
C VAL A 66 1.54 -5.42 -19.36
N ASP A 67 2.78 -5.07 -19.63
CA ASP A 67 3.41 -5.21 -20.95
C ASP A 67 3.37 -6.67 -21.42
N HIS A 68 3.80 -7.58 -20.54
CA HIS A 68 3.73 -9.03 -20.80
C HIS A 68 2.29 -9.51 -21.07
N VAL A 69 1.30 -9.02 -20.31
CA VAL A 69 -0.12 -9.37 -20.50
C VAL A 69 -0.70 -8.76 -21.78
N ALA A 70 -0.23 -7.58 -22.18
CA ALA A 70 -0.72 -6.89 -23.38
C ALA A 70 -0.23 -7.54 -24.68
N ASP A 71 0.99 -8.10 -24.67
CA ASP A 71 1.55 -8.84 -25.81
C ASP A 71 0.86 -10.19 -26.02
N GLU A 72 0.31 -10.78 -24.98
CA GLU A 72 -0.43 -12.03 -25.05
C GLU A 72 -1.93 -11.76 -25.30
N ARG A 73 -2.41 -11.96 -26.53
CA ARG A 73 -3.84 -11.92 -26.87
C ARG A 73 -4.68 -13.00 -26.19
N VAL A 74 -4.01 -13.98 -25.56
CA VAL A 74 -4.58 -15.12 -24.83
C VAL A 74 -3.91 -15.11 -23.43
N PRO A 75 -4.61 -15.53 -22.35
CA PRO A 75 -3.97 -15.67 -21.03
C PRO A 75 -2.70 -16.49 -21.14
N GLY A 76 -1.59 -15.97 -20.62
CA GLY A 76 -0.30 -16.64 -20.66
C GLY A 76 -0.36 -18.03 -20.03
N LEU A 77 0.57 -18.90 -20.41
CA LEU A 77 0.61 -20.30 -19.92
C LEU A 77 0.53 -20.36 -18.39
N ALA A 78 1.21 -19.45 -17.68
CA ALA A 78 1.17 -19.41 -16.23
C ALA A 78 -0.20 -19.02 -15.66
N ASP A 79 -0.91 -18.07 -16.27
CA ASP A 79 -2.26 -17.68 -15.87
C ASP A 79 -3.21 -18.86 -15.99
N ARG A 80 -3.14 -19.57 -17.13
CA ARG A 80 -3.98 -20.72 -17.42
C ARG A 80 -3.65 -21.90 -16.52
N ASP A 81 -2.38 -22.23 -16.33
CA ASP A 81 -1.95 -23.38 -15.54
C ASP A 81 -2.33 -23.21 -14.06
N VAL A 82 -2.11 -22.00 -13.49
CA VAL A 82 -2.52 -21.69 -12.11
C VAL A 82 -4.03 -21.73 -11.98
N TRP A 83 -4.78 -21.16 -12.93
CA TRP A 83 -6.23 -21.18 -12.91
C TRP A 83 -6.78 -22.61 -12.97
N LEU A 84 -6.30 -23.46 -13.89
CA LEU A 84 -6.68 -24.87 -13.99
C LEU A 84 -6.37 -25.62 -12.69
N TRP A 85 -5.18 -25.39 -12.14
CA TRP A 85 -4.81 -26.04 -10.86
C TRP A 85 -5.82 -25.72 -9.76
N PHE A 86 -6.25 -24.45 -9.61
CA PHE A 86 -7.26 -24.10 -8.62
C PHE A 86 -8.62 -24.72 -8.94
N VAL A 87 -9.04 -24.79 -10.21
CA VAL A 87 -10.31 -25.40 -10.61
C VAL A 87 -10.34 -26.87 -10.24
N ASP A 88 -9.24 -27.60 -10.52
CA ASP A 88 -9.14 -29.05 -10.28
C ASP A 88 -9.05 -29.41 -8.79
N HIS A 89 -8.58 -28.50 -7.94
CA HIS A 89 -8.38 -28.75 -6.50
C HIS A 89 -9.48 -28.14 -5.61
N ARG A 90 -10.65 -27.87 -6.17
CA ARG A 90 -11.79 -27.32 -5.41
C ARG A 90 -12.44 -28.40 -4.53
N ASN A 91 -12.89 -27.94 -3.35
CA ASN A 91 -13.70 -28.76 -2.45
C ASN A 91 -14.71 -27.85 -1.70
N ALA A 92 -15.80 -28.44 -1.22
CA ALA A 92 -16.90 -27.69 -0.64
C ALA A 92 -16.52 -26.87 0.62
N PRO A 93 -15.76 -27.39 1.61
CA PRO A 93 -15.34 -26.60 2.77
C PRO A 93 -14.49 -25.38 2.41
N VAL A 94 -13.48 -25.56 1.56
CA VAL A 94 -12.61 -24.45 1.13
C VAL A 94 -13.39 -23.46 0.28
N THR A 95 -14.28 -23.91 -0.59
CA THR A 95 -15.16 -23.04 -1.37
C THR A 95 -16.02 -22.14 -0.50
N PHE A 96 -16.62 -22.69 0.58
CA PHE A 96 -17.40 -21.90 1.52
C PHE A 96 -16.55 -20.79 2.18
N VAL A 97 -15.35 -21.13 2.64
CA VAL A 97 -14.42 -20.15 3.26
C VAL A 97 -13.99 -19.09 2.25
N MET A 98 -13.60 -19.48 1.02
CA MET A 98 -13.13 -18.54 0.00
C MET A 98 -14.22 -17.59 -0.48
N LYS A 99 -15.47 -18.07 -0.58
CA LYS A 99 -16.63 -17.19 -0.83
C LYS A 99 -16.83 -16.19 0.31
N GLY A 100 -16.77 -16.63 1.56
CA GLY A 100 -16.88 -15.77 2.74
C GLY A 100 -15.80 -14.69 2.77
N VAL A 101 -14.53 -15.09 2.56
CA VAL A 101 -13.39 -14.15 2.45
C VAL A 101 -13.64 -13.12 1.35
N SER A 102 -14.09 -13.57 0.18
CA SER A 102 -14.34 -12.68 -0.95
C SER A 102 -15.46 -11.68 -0.67
N VAL A 103 -16.56 -12.10 -0.06
CA VAL A 103 -17.68 -11.20 0.29
C VAL A 103 -17.25 -10.14 1.31
N VAL A 104 -16.52 -10.54 2.35
CA VAL A 104 -16.04 -9.61 3.39
C VAL A 104 -15.00 -8.63 2.84
N ALA A 105 -14.17 -9.09 1.91
CA ALA A 105 -13.08 -8.30 1.32
C ALA A 105 -13.48 -7.55 0.04
N ASP A 106 -14.74 -7.54 -0.31
CA ASP A 106 -15.25 -6.76 -1.44
C ASP A 106 -15.11 -5.24 -1.18
N THR A 107 -15.24 -4.45 -2.24
CA THR A 107 -15.11 -2.98 -2.15
C THR A 107 -15.96 -2.35 -1.05
N PRO A 108 -17.26 -2.70 -0.90
CA PRO A 108 -18.06 -2.25 0.24
C PRO A 108 -17.50 -2.68 1.59
N GLY A 109 -17.06 -3.93 1.74
CA GLY A 109 -16.51 -4.43 3.00
C GLY A 109 -15.22 -3.69 3.41
N MET A 110 -14.30 -3.47 2.46
CA MET A 110 -13.10 -2.69 2.69
C MET A 110 -13.41 -1.20 2.98
N ALA A 111 -14.41 -0.63 2.32
CA ALA A 111 -14.86 0.73 2.60
C ALA A 111 -15.43 0.88 4.01
N VAL A 112 -16.28 -0.07 4.46
CA VAL A 112 -16.82 -0.08 5.83
C VAL A 112 -15.69 -0.18 6.85
N LEU A 113 -14.72 -1.09 6.66
CA LEU A 113 -13.55 -1.21 7.52
C LEU A 113 -12.77 0.11 7.61
N ALA A 114 -12.52 0.75 6.48
CA ALA A 114 -11.80 2.03 6.42
C ALA A 114 -12.59 3.16 7.11
N ILE A 115 -13.90 3.24 6.92
CA ILE A 115 -14.77 4.25 7.54
C ILE A 115 -14.79 4.07 9.07
N VAL A 116 -14.96 2.83 9.55
CA VAL A 116 -14.94 2.53 10.99
C VAL A 116 -13.59 2.91 11.59
N ALA A 117 -12.48 2.52 10.95
CA ALA A 117 -11.13 2.88 11.41
C ALA A 117 -10.92 4.40 11.40
N ALA A 118 -11.35 5.11 10.36
CA ALA A 118 -11.28 6.56 10.28
C ALA A 118 -12.12 7.24 11.37
N ALA A 119 -13.31 6.73 11.68
CA ALA A 119 -14.15 7.23 12.76
C ALA A 119 -13.49 7.05 14.13
N VAL A 120 -12.88 5.90 14.40
CA VAL A 120 -12.11 5.63 15.63
C VAL A 120 -10.93 6.60 15.76
N LEU A 121 -10.16 6.77 14.67
CA LEU A 121 -9.03 7.72 14.64
C LEU A 121 -9.50 9.16 14.85
N TRP A 122 -10.62 9.55 14.25
CA TRP A 122 -11.18 10.89 14.40
C TRP A 122 -11.61 11.18 15.84
N ARG A 123 -12.30 10.24 16.49
CA ARG A 123 -12.68 10.33 17.91
C ARG A 123 -11.45 10.38 18.82
N GLY A 124 -10.38 9.66 18.47
CA GLY A 124 -9.08 9.69 19.13
C GLY A 124 -8.24 10.94 18.83
N ARG A 125 -8.82 11.98 18.19
CA ARG A 125 -8.15 13.23 17.79
C ARG A 125 -6.97 13.03 16.82
N ARG A 126 -6.95 11.92 16.10
CA ARG A 126 -5.97 11.59 15.06
C ARG A 126 -6.53 11.90 13.66
N ARG A 127 -7.02 13.12 13.48
CA ARG A 127 -7.71 13.57 12.26
C ARG A 127 -6.87 13.44 10.99
N PRO A 128 -5.56 13.78 10.96
CA PRO A 128 -4.74 13.59 9.76
C PRO A 128 -4.62 12.13 9.34
N GLU A 129 -4.46 11.21 10.29
CA GLU A 129 -4.40 9.78 10.01
C GLU A 129 -5.74 9.25 9.48
N ALA A 130 -6.86 9.72 10.05
CA ALA A 130 -8.20 9.40 9.55
C ALA A 130 -8.39 9.87 8.10
N ALA A 131 -7.95 11.08 7.78
CA ALA A 131 -8.02 11.63 6.43
C ALA A 131 -7.17 10.80 5.44
N VAL A 132 -5.97 10.35 5.84
CA VAL A 132 -5.13 9.50 4.99
C VAL A 132 -5.78 8.12 4.76
N VAL A 133 -6.40 7.50 5.76
CA VAL A 133 -7.13 6.23 5.60
C VAL A 133 -8.26 6.37 4.59
N LEU A 134 -9.06 7.42 4.68
CA LEU A 134 -10.14 7.68 3.71
C LEU A 134 -9.59 7.98 2.31
N ALA A 135 -8.58 8.83 2.20
CA ALA A 135 -7.94 9.17 0.92
C ALA A 135 -7.30 7.94 0.27
N ALA A 136 -6.67 7.05 1.06
CA ALA A 136 -6.12 5.79 0.58
C ALA A 136 -7.20 4.90 -0.03
N THR A 137 -8.34 4.76 0.65
CA THR A 137 -9.47 3.94 0.18
C THR A 137 -10.12 4.53 -1.07
N ILE A 138 -10.38 5.84 -1.10
CA ILE A 138 -10.93 6.52 -2.27
C ILE A 138 -9.98 6.39 -3.46
N GLY A 139 -8.68 6.64 -3.26
CA GLY A 139 -7.68 6.50 -4.31
C GLY A 139 -7.58 5.08 -4.86
N ALA A 140 -7.72 4.05 -3.99
CA ALA A 140 -7.77 2.66 -4.43
C ALA A 140 -8.96 2.40 -5.35
N VAL A 141 -10.17 2.88 -5.02
CA VAL A 141 -11.36 2.74 -5.85
C VAL A 141 -11.17 3.43 -7.21
N LEU A 142 -10.64 4.66 -7.21
CA LEU A 142 -10.38 5.40 -8.46
C LEU A 142 -9.35 4.70 -9.34
N LEU A 143 -8.28 4.14 -8.75
CA LEU A 143 -7.28 3.36 -9.48
C LEU A 143 -7.90 2.09 -10.08
N ILE A 144 -8.68 1.32 -9.30
CA ILE A 144 -9.36 0.12 -9.78
C ILE A 144 -10.22 0.46 -10.99
N ASP A 145 -11.09 1.45 -10.87
CA ASP A 145 -12.04 1.80 -11.91
C ASP A 145 -11.36 2.36 -13.16
N GLY A 146 -10.38 3.24 -12.99
CA GLY A 146 -9.59 3.81 -14.07
C GLY A 146 -8.83 2.76 -14.86
N PHE A 147 -8.10 1.86 -14.18
CA PHE A 147 -7.34 0.80 -14.85
C PHE A 147 -8.23 -0.27 -15.49
N LYS A 148 -9.37 -0.63 -14.88
CA LYS A 148 -10.32 -1.55 -15.48
C LYS A 148 -10.87 -1.02 -16.81
N ARG A 149 -11.20 0.27 -16.87
CA ARG A 149 -11.65 0.92 -18.11
C ARG A 149 -10.54 1.01 -19.15
N LEU A 150 -9.30 1.25 -18.72
CA LEU A 150 -8.15 1.38 -19.62
C LEU A 150 -7.80 0.06 -20.32
N TYR A 151 -7.74 -1.05 -19.57
CA TYR A 151 -7.27 -2.33 -20.09
C TYR A 151 -8.37 -3.25 -20.63
N GLY A 152 -9.57 -3.21 -20.06
CA GLY A 152 -10.72 -4.00 -20.56
C GLY A 152 -10.50 -5.52 -20.63
N ARG A 153 -9.55 -6.07 -19.83
CA ARG A 153 -9.13 -7.48 -19.93
C ARG A 153 -10.27 -8.45 -19.65
N VAL A 154 -10.35 -9.49 -20.49
CA VAL A 154 -11.35 -10.57 -20.35
C VAL A 154 -11.03 -11.46 -19.15
N ARG A 155 -12.07 -11.83 -18.39
CA ARG A 155 -11.98 -12.75 -17.24
C ARG A 155 -11.82 -14.22 -17.68
N PRO A 156 -11.44 -15.10 -16.73
CA PRO A 156 -11.57 -16.56 -16.92
C PRO A 156 -12.99 -16.97 -17.34
N PRO A 157 -13.14 -18.15 -17.98
CA PRO A 157 -14.44 -18.64 -18.45
C PRO A 157 -15.51 -18.63 -17.35
N THR A 158 -16.69 -18.08 -17.68
CA THR A 158 -17.79 -17.92 -16.71
C THR A 158 -18.36 -19.24 -16.21
N ALA A 159 -18.27 -20.30 -17.01
CA ALA A 159 -18.70 -21.65 -16.63
C ALA A 159 -17.99 -22.19 -15.39
N GLU A 160 -16.75 -21.75 -15.15
CA GLU A 160 -15.91 -22.20 -14.05
C GLU A 160 -15.86 -21.16 -12.90
N GLN A 161 -16.56 -20.01 -13.02
CA GLN A 161 -16.59 -19.02 -11.96
C GLN A 161 -17.56 -19.44 -10.86
N LEU A 162 -17.05 -19.53 -9.62
CA LEU A 162 -17.87 -19.83 -8.43
C LEU A 162 -18.60 -18.59 -7.87
N MET A 163 -18.26 -17.40 -8.38
CA MET A 163 -18.98 -16.12 -8.19
C MET A 163 -18.99 -15.38 -9.53
N ILE A 164 -20.11 -14.78 -9.89
CA ILE A 164 -20.24 -14.09 -11.18
C ILE A 164 -19.71 -12.67 -11.04
N GLU A 165 -18.79 -12.31 -11.92
CA GLU A 165 -18.22 -10.97 -12.02
C GLU A 165 -18.34 -10.47 -13.47
N THR A 166 -18.90 -9.28 -13.66
CA THR A 166 -19.21 -8.74 -15.01
C THR A 166 -18.26 -7.64 -15.49
N ASN A 167 -17.47 -7.04 -14.58
CA ASN A 167 -16.52 -5.98 -14.92
C ASN A 167 -15.17 -6.56 -15.39
N PRO A 168 -14.29 -5.76 -16.06
CA PRO A 168 -12.98 -6.23 -16.53
C PRO A 168 -12.10 -6.87 -15.45
N ALA A 169 -11.21 -7.80 -15.87
CA ALA A 169 -10.41 -8.58 -14.95
C ALA A 169 -9.25 -7.79 -14.33
N LEU A 170 -8.54 -6.99 -15.12
CA LEU A 170 -7.29 -6.31 -14.73
C LEU A 170 -7.52 -4.86 -14.28
N PRO A 171 -6.97 -4.45 -13.14
CA PRO A 171 -6.42 -5.26 -12.06
C PRO A 171 -7.49 -5.90 -11.18
N SER A 172 -7.11 -6.88 -10.33
CA SER A 172 -8.01 -7.41 -9.31
C SER A 172 -8.31 -6.36 -8.25
N GLY A 173 -9.59 -5.94 -8.16
CA GLY A 173 -10.02 -4.93 -7.20
C GLY A 173 -9.88 -5.39 -5.74
N HIS A 174 -10.13 -6.67 -5.47
CA HIS A 174 -9.93 -7.28 -4.14
C HIS A 174 -8.46 -7.27 -3.72
N ALA A 175 -7.55 -7.63 -4.63
CA ALA A 175 -6.12 -7.63 -4.37
C ALA A 175 -5.60 -6.21 -4.11
N LEU A 176 -5.98 -5.24 -4.95
CA LEU A 176 -5.59 -3.84 -4.80
C LEU A 176 -6.21 -3.21 -3.55
N GLY A 177 -7.52 -3.37 -3.35
CA GLY A 177 -8.22 -2.79 -2.20
C GLY A 177 -7.70 -3.32 -0.87
N SER A 178 -7.46 -4.64 -0.78
CA SER A 178 -6.97 -5.26 0.45
C SER A 178 -5.57 -4.78 0.84
N ILE A 179 -4.62 -4.72 -0.09
CA ILE A 179 -3.26 -4.27 0.23
C ILE A 179 -3.24 -2.79 0.66
N VAL A 180 -4.09 -1.95 0.05
CA VAL A 180 -4.19 -0.53 0.43
C VAL A 180 -4.83 -0.38 1.80
N VAL A 181 -6.01 -0.96 2.02
CA VAL A 181 -6.76 -0.75 3.27
C VAL A 181 -6.05 -1.42 4.45
N LEU A 182 -5.72 -2.72 4.34
CA LEU A 182 -5.04 -3.43 5.43
C LEU A 182 -3.63 -2.88 5.67
N GLY A 183 -2.93 -2.51 4.60
CA GLY A 183 -1.59 -1.93 4.68
C GLY A 183 -1.57 -0.56 5.36
N VAL A 184 -2.50 0.35 5.02
CA VAL A 184 -2.56 1.67 5.67
C VAL A 184 -2.96 1.55 7.14
N LEU A 185 -3.85 0.62 7.49
CA LEU A 185 -4.21 0.35 8.89
C LEU A 185 -3.04 -0.21 9.68
N ALA A 186 -2.28 -1.16 9.11
CA ALA A 186 -1.04 -1.64 9.72
C ALA A 186 -0.03 -0.50 9.93
N ALA A 187 0.17 0.37 8.95
CA ALA A 187 1.04 1.53 9.06
C ALA A 187 0.62 2.49 10.17
N VAL A 188 -0.69 2.73 10.34
CA VAL A 188 -1.23 3.53 11.45
C VAL A 188 -0.88 2.90 12.81
N VAL A 189 -0.99 1.58 12.94
CA VAL A 189 -0.60 0.85 14.17
C VAL A 189 0.91 0.97 14.41
N LEU A 190 1.74 0.78 13.37
CA LEU A 190 3.19 0.90 13.45
C LEU A 190 3.66 2.28 13.94
N LEU A 191 2.96 3.34 13.53
CA LEU A 191 3.24 4.72 13.97
C LEU A 191 2.62 5.06 15.34
N ALA A 192 1.61 4.29 15.79
CA ALA A 192 0.91 4.55 17.04
C ALA A 192 1.54 3.87 18.26
N THR A 193 2.32 2.80 18.08
CA THR A 193 2.86 2.02 19.19
C THR A 193 4.31 1.59 18.97
N HIS A 194 5.06 1.48 20.06
CA HIS A 194 6.41 0.89 20.07
C HIS A 194 6.41 -0.57 20.55
N ARG A 195 5.25 -1.13 20.93
CA ARG A 195 5.13 -2.53 21.37
C ARG A 195 5.36 -3.48 20.19
N THR A 196 6.48 -4.19 20.18
CA THR A 196 6.88 -5.08 19.09
C THR A 196 5.81 -6.11 18.75
N LEU A 197 5.16 -6.71 19.74
CA LEU A 197 4.10 -7.70 19.52
C LEU A 197 2.93 -7.13 18.69
N LEU A 198 2.46 -5.93 19.03
CA LEU A 198 1.36 -5.27 18.30
C LEU A 198 1.78 -4.91 16.87
N ARG A 199 3.02 -4.48 16.67
CA ARG A 199 3.57 -4.16 15.34
C ARG A 199 3.66 -5.40 14.47
N VAL A 200 4.22 -6.50 15.01
CA VAL A 200 4.32 -7.78 14.31
C VAL A 200 2.92 -8.31 13.99
N ALA A 201 2.02 -8.31 14.97
CA ALA A 201 0.64 -8.77 14.76
C ALA A 201 -0.07 -7.97 13.66
N ALA A 202 0.05 -6.63 13.66
CA ALA A 202 -0.59 -5.79 12.63
C ALA A 202 -0.06 -6.09 11.22
N VAL A 203 1.26 -6.24 11.07
CA VAL A 203 1.86 -6.58 9.77
C VAL A 203 1.46 -7.99 9.33
N SER A 204 1.51 -8.97 10.25
CA SER A 204 1.15 -10.36 9.94
C SER A 204 -0.32 -10.50 9.55
N VAL A 205 -1.23 -9.86 10.27
CA VAL A 205 -2.66 -9.87 9.95
C VAL A 205 -2.92 -9.21 8.58
N ALA A 206 -2.27 -8.08 8.31
CA ALA A 206 -2.38 -7.42 7.01
C ALA A 206 -1.83 -8.31 5.88
N ALA A 207 -0.64 -8.86 6.04
CA ALA A 207 -0.01 -9.70 5.03
C ALA A 207 -0.82 -10.98 4.75
N LEU A 208 -1.23 -11.69 5.80
CA LEU A 208 -2.06 -12.90 5.67
C LEU A 208 -3.42 -12.57 5.05
N GLY A 209 -4.04 -11.47 5.45
CA GLY A 209 -5.29 -11.00 4.86
C GLY A 209 -5.16 -10.73 3.36
N VAL A 210 -4.13 -9.96 2.95
CA VAL A 210 -3.86 -9.65 1.53
C VAL A 210 -3.63 -10.92 0.72
N LEU A 211 -2.82 -11.86 1.23
CA LEU A 211 -2.54 -13.12 0.55
C LEU A 211 -3.81 -13.98 0.43
N THR A 212 -4.55 -14.17 1.53
CA THR A 212 -5.78 -14.97 1.54
C THR A 212 -6.84 -14.39 0.60
N ILE A 213 -7.00 -13.06 0.58
CA ILE A 213 -7.94 -12.39 -0.32
C ILE A 213 -7.52 -12.57 -1.77
N GLY A 214 -6.24 -12.39 -2.11
CA GLY A 214 -5.74 -12.61 -3.47
C GLY A 214 -5.92 -14.05 -3.93
N VAL A 215 -5.55 -15.03 -3.08
CA VAL A 215 -5.74 -16.47 -3.35
C VAL A 215 -7.22 -16.80 -3.53
N SER A 216 -8.12 -16.19 -2.76
CA SER A 216 -9.55 -16.43 -2.92
C SER A 216 -10.05 -16.11 -4.33
N ARG A 217 -9.48 -15.08 -4.99
CA ARG A 217 -9.88 -14.70 -6.35
C ARG A 217 -9.45 -15.70 -7.40
N LEU A 218 -8.27 -16.33 -7.21
CA LEU A 218 -7.79 -17.43 -8.05
C LEU A 218 -8.63 -18.68 -7.83
N TYR A 219 -8.85 -19.06 -6.58
CA TYR A 219 -9.66 -20.23 -6.21
C TYR A 219 -11.09 -20.14 -6.74
N LEU A 220 -11.71 -18.96 -6.65
CA LEU A 220 -13.07 -18.74 -7.15
C LEU A 220 -13.14 -18.69 -8.68
N GLY A 221 -12.00 -18.68 -9.38
CA GLY A 221 -11.90 -18.71 -10.84
C GLY A 221 -12.29 -17.41 -11.53
N VAL A 222 -12.29 -16.29 -10.81
CA VAL A 222 -12.77 -14.99 -11.32
C VAL A 222 -11.66 -14.06 -11.80
N HIS A 223 -10.40 -14.38 -11.52
CA HIS A 223 -9.22 -13.63 -11.92
C HIS A 223 -8.08 -14.54 -12.37
N TRP A 224 -7.25 -14.03 -13.25
CA TRP A 224 -5.96 -14.59 -13.60
C TRP A 224 -4.92 -14.27 -12.51
N LEU A 225 -3.82 -15.05 -12.43
CA LEU A 225 -2.73 -14.79 -11.51
C LEU A 225 -2.17 -13.37 -11.69
N THR A 226 -1.93 -12.98 -12.95
CA THR A 226 -1.40 -11.66 -13.28
C THR A 226 -2.33 -10.52 -12.90
N ASP A 227 -3.67 -10.71 -12.90
CA ASP A 227 -4.61 -9.69 -12.39
C ASP A 227 -4.42 -9.43 -10.90
N VAL A 228 -4.16 -10.48 -10.12
CA VAL A 228 -3.94 -10.39 -8.67
C VAL A 228 -2.60 -9.73 -8.37
N VAL A 229 -1.52 -10.17 -9.05
CA VAL A 229 -0.17 -9.62 -8.89
C VAL A 229 -0.15 -8.14 -9.29
N THR A 230 -0.78 -7.78 -10.41
CA THR A 230 -0.97 -6.39 -10.85
C THR A 230 -1.72 -5.56 -9.80
N GLY A 231 -2.78 -6.13 -9.21
CA GLY A 231 -3.50 -5.49 -8.10
C GLY A 231 -2.59 -5.21 -6.90
N TRP A 232 -1.72 -6.16 -6.54
CA TRP A 232 -0.77 -5.96 -5.44
C TRP A 232 0.31 -4.93 -5.75
N PHE A 233 0.86 -4.90 -6.96
CA PHE A 233 1.88 -3.92 -7.33
C PHE A 233 1.30 -2.50 -7.39
N LEU A 234 0.19 -2.31 -8.06
CA LEU A 234 -0.46 -0.99 -8.16
C LEU A 234 -0.96 -0.50 -6.80
N GLY A 235 -1.61 -1.39 -6.04
CA GLY A 235 -2.06 -1.09 -4.67
C GLY A 235 -0.90 -0.82 -3.72
N GLY A 236 0.20 -1.59 -3.84
CA GLY A 236 1.43 -1.38 -3.08
C GLY A 236 2.10 -0.04 -3.39
N ALA A 237 2.12 0.37 -4.67
CA ALA A 237 2.63 1.69 -5.07
C ALA A 237 1.80 2.81 -4.44
N TRP A 238 0.47 2.71 -4.48
CA TRP A 238 -0.42 3.67 -3.83
C TRP A 238 -0.28 3.65 -2.30
N LEU A 239 -0.18 2.48 -1.70
CA LEU A 239 0.11 2.33 -0.27
C LEU A 239 1.43 3.01 0.13
N ALA A 240 2.49 2.88 -0.68
CA ALA A 240 3.78 3.54 -0.42
C ALA A 240 3.64 5.07 -0.36
N VAL A 241 2.84 5.68 -1.24
CA VAL A 241 2.49 7.11 -1.19
C VAL A 241 1.75 7.45 0.11
N CYS A 242 0.75 6.66 0.49
CA CYS A 242 -0.04 6.88 1.70
C CYS A 242 0.80 6.74 2.97
N VAL A 243 1.65 5.71 3.06
CA VAL A 243 2.55 5.50 4.21
C VAL A 243 3.58 6.61 4.30
N THR A 244 4.14 7.06 3.17
CA THR A 244 5.05 8.22 3.14
C THR A 244 4.37 9.45 3.70
N THR A 245 3.13 9.71 3.30
CA THR A 245 2.33 10.82 3.81
C THR A 245 2.12 10.72 5.32
N LEU A 246 1.75 9.55 5.84
CA LEU A 246 1.62 9.30 7.29
C LEU A 246 2.94 9.55 8.02
N CYS A 247 4.06 9.08 7.51
CA CYS A 247 5.38 9.31 8.09
C CYS A 247 5.76 10.79 8.14
N VAL A 248 5.48 11.53 7.06
CA VAL A 248 5.74 12.97 6.99
C VAL A 248 4.89 13.73 7.99
N LEU A 249 3.58 13.43 8.07
CA LEU A 249 2.66 14.07 9.02
C LEU A 249 3.05 13.78 10.48
N SER A 250 3.42 12.53 10.78
CA SER A 250 3.88 12.13 12.12
C SER A 250 5.14 12.89 12.54
N ARG A 251 6.14 12.99 11.65
CA ARG A 251 7.40 13.69 11.94
C ARG A 251 7.20 15.20 12.09
N ARG A 252 6.36 15.83 11.26
CA ARG A 252 6.02 17.26 11.39
C ARG A 252 5.34 17.54 12.74
N ARG A 253 4.42 16.69 13.17
CA ARG A 253 3.75 16.82 14.45
C ARG A 253 4.73 16.71 15.62
N SER A 254 5.66 15.75 15.58
CA SER A 254 6.70 15.64 16.62
C SER A 254 7.62 16.86 16.67
N ALA A 255 8.04 17.38 15.52
CA ALA A 255 8.87 18.59 15.45
C ALA A 255 8.16 19.82 16.03
N SER A 256 6.88 20.01 15.71
CA SER A 256 6.09 21.13 16.27
C SER A 256 5.89 21.02 17.78
N MET A 257 5.69 19.82 18.31
CA MET A 257 5.58 19.62 19.77
C MET A 257 6.91 19.94 20.49
N ILE A 258 8.05 19.51 19.94
CA ILE A 258 9.38 19.83 20.49
C ILE A 258 9.63 21.33 20.46
N ALA A 259 9.31 22.01 19.37
CA ALA A 259 9.45 23.46 19.27
C ALA A 259 8.57 24.24 20.25
N ALA A 260 7.31 23.80 20.43
CA ALA A 260 6.41 24.39 21.42
C ALA A 260 6.90 24.21 22.85
N GLN A 261 7.44 23.03 23.17
CA GLN A 261 8.00 22.74 24.49
C GLN A 261 9.29 23.57 24.77
N ALA A 262 10.15 23.73 23.78
CA ALA A 262 11.35 24.58 23.91
C ALA A 262 10.98 26.05 24.15
N CYS A 263 9.94 26.56 23.46
CA CYS A 263 9.45 27.91 23.66
C CYS A 263 8.89 28.13 25.07
N SER A 264 8.11 27.19 25.58
CA SER A 264 7.55 27.27 26.96
C SER A 264 8.63 27.25 28.03
N VAL A 265 9.66 26.41 27.92
CA VAL A 265 10.82 26.38 28.84
C VAL A 265 11.60 27.69 28.79
N GLY A 266 11.81 28.26 27.59
CA GLY A 266 12.46 29.55 27.43
C GLY A 266 11.69 30.71 28.10
N GLN A 267 10.36 30.73 28.04
CA GLN A 267 9.53 31.72 28.70
C GLN A 267 9.57 31.62 30.22
N VAL A 268 9.53 30.39 30.78
CA VAL A 268 9.65 30.17 32.23
C VAL A 268 11.03 30.61 32.72
N GLY A 269 12.09 30.30 32.01
CA GLY A 269 13.46 30.77 32.37
C GLY A 269 13.62 32.29 32.36
N ALA A 270 13.05 32.94 31.32
CA ALA A 270 13.04 34.40 31.24
C ALA A 270 12.25 35.06 32.39
N GLN A 271 11.12 34.47 32.77
CA GLN A 271 10.27 34.96 33.84
C GLN A 271 10.93 34.82 35.23
N GLN A 272 11.62 33.67 35.49
CA GLN A 272 12.41 33.46 36.70
C GLN A 272 13.60 34.43 36.80
N ALA A 273 14.30 34.68 35.69
CA ALA A 273 15.39 35.64 35.66
C ALA A 273 14.93 37.09 35.89
N ALA A 274 13.72 37.43 35.45
CA ALA A 274 13.12 38.75 35.71
C ALA A 274 12.73 38.93 37.21
N VAL A 275 12.15 37.89 37.82
CA VAL A 275 11.77 37.89 39.24
C VAL A 275 13.04 37.97 40.14
N GLY A 276 14.11 37.21 39.80
CA GLY A 276 15.36 37.23 40.54
C GLY A 276 16.09 38.61 40.50
N ARG A 277 15.90 39.40 39.43
CA ARG A 277 16.43 40.76 39.32
C ARG A 277 15.60 41.82 40.06
N ALA A 278 14.35 41.52 40.39
CA ALA A 278 13.45 42.44 41.06
C ALA A 278 13.51 42.35 42.62
N GLN A 279 14.30 41.43 43.18
CA GLN A 279 14.55 41.36 44.63
C GLN A 279 15.62 42.39 45.00
N PRO A 280 15.29 43.43 45.80
CA PRO A 280 16.29 44.37 46.27
C PRO A 280 17.24 43.64 47.25
N ALA A 281 18.52 43.94 47.17
CA ALA A 281 19.52 43.52 48.15
C ALA A 281 19.13 44.11 49.52
N ALA A 282 18.85 43.25 50.49
CA ALA A 282 18.56 43.62 51.85
C ALA A 282 19.85 43.97 52.64
#